data_e54bde5011c5ae5bc692bfbf3d5301ba
#
_entry.id   e54bde5011c5ae5bc692bfbf3d5301ba
#
_cell.length_a   1.000
_cell.length_b   1.000
_cell.length_c   1.000
_cell.angle_alpha   90.00
_cell.angle_beta   90.00
_cell.angle_gamma   90.00
#
_symmetry.space_group_name_H-M   'P 1'
#
loop_
_entity.id
_entity.type
_entity.pdbx_description
1 polymer ?
#
loop_
_entity_poly.entity_id
_entity_poly.type
_entity_poly.pdbx_seq_one_letter_code
_entity_poly.pdbx_strand_id
1 'polypeptide(L)'
;MAKGEETRQFIIEKAAPIFNTKGIAATSMSDIMEATKLSKGSMYVHFENKDVLACAAVDHNMKILSNKLQAELSQGKSAAEQLFAYIDFFSNPINPPLIGGCPLLNFGTEADDTNSCVPPRSV
;
A
#
# COMPACT_ATOMS: atom_id res chain seq x y z
N MET A 1 16.94 -16.23 4.25
CA MET A 1 15.90 -15.51 5.01
C MET A 1 15.17 -16.47 5.92
N ALA A 2 14.80 -16.00 7.10
CA ALA A 2 14.01 -16.81 8.01
C ALA A 2 12.62 -17.06 7.41
N LYS A 3 12.09 -18.26 7.65
CA LYS A 3 10.77 -18.65 7.20
C LYS A 3 9.67 -17.67 7.70
N GLY A 4 9.87 -17.13 8.91
CA GLY A 4 8.95 -16.15 9.48
C GLY A 4 8.90 -14.85 8.69
N GLU A 5 10.04 -14.39 8.17
CA GLU A 5 10.08 -13.18 7.35
C GLU A 5 9.38 -13.38 6.01
N GLU A 6 9.52 -14.56 5.42
CA GLU A 6 8.84 -14.89 4.17
C GLU A 6 7.32 -14.90 4.36
N THR A 7 6.85 -15.45 5.47
CA THR A 7 5.43 -15.48 5.79
C THR A 7 4.91 -14.07 6.05
N ARG A 8 5.69 -13.28 6.80
CA ARG A 8 5.33 -11.89 7.08
C ARG A 8 5.19 -11.09 5.77
N GLN A 9 6.15 -11.22 4.88
CA GLN A 9 6.12 -10.53 3.60
C GLN A 9 4.95 -11.00 2.73
N PHE A 10 4.65 -12.29 2.74
CA PHE A 10 3.50 -12.85 2.03
C PHE A 10 2.19 -12.21 2.52
N ILE A 11 2.04 -12.07 3.83
CA ILE A 11 0.85 -11.44 4.42
C ILE A 11 0.73 -9.99 3.94
N ILE A 12 1.82 -9.26 3.98
CA ILE A 12 1.84 -7.85 3.54
C ILE A 12 1.46 -7.73 2.06
N GLU A 13 2.03 -8.58 1.21
CA GLU A 13 1.76 -8.55 -0.22
C GLU A 13 0.29 -8.86 -0.55
N LYS A 14 -0.34 -9.73 0.24
CA LYS A 14 -1.75 -10.04 0.06
C LYS A 14 -2.66 -8.97 0.64
N ALA A 15 -2.27 -8.40 1.78
CA ALA A 15 -3.07 -7.41 2.48
C ALA A 15 -3.05 -6.04 1.80
N ALA A 16 -1.91 -5.65 1.25
CA ALA A 16 -1.72 -4.30 0.70
C ALA A 16 -2.75 -3.92 -0.37
N PRO A 17 -3.02 -4.75 -1.40
CA PRO A 17 -4.05 -4.40 -2.38
C PRO A 17 -5.46 -4.39 -1.79
N ILE A 18 -5.73 -5.22 -0.79
CA ILE A 18 -7.05 -5.25 -0.14
C ILE A 18 -7.29 -3.94 0.60
N PHE A 19 -6.32 -3.49 1.40
CA PHE A 19 -6.43 -2.20 2.10
C PHE A 19 -6.55 -1.04 1.12
N ASN A 20 -5.81 -1.09 0.02
CA ASN A 20 -5.84 -0.01 -0.97
C ASN A 20 -7.17 0.04 -1.73
N THR A 21 -7.84 -1.09 -1.88
CA THR A 21 -9.12 -1.18 -2.59
C THR A 21 -10.31 -0.89 -1.67
N LYS A 22 -10.34 -1.52 -0.49
CA LYS A 22 -11.48 -1.43 0.44
C LYS A 22 -11.33 -0.34 1.48
N GLY A 23 -10.11 0.11 1.75
CA GLY A 23 -9.81 1.00 2.85
C GLY A 23 -9.53 0.23 4.13
N ILE A 24 -8.83 0.87 5.05
CA ILE A 24 -8.42 0.25 6.31
C ILE A 24 -9.64 -0.04 7.19
N ALA A 25 -10.55 0.93 7.30
CA ALA A 25 -11.72 0.81 8.15
C ALA A 25 -12.63 -0.34 7.73
N ALA A 26 -12.77 -0.56 6.43
CA ALA A 26 -13.67 -1.58 5.88
C ALA A 26 -13.04 -2.98 5.78
N THR A 27 -11.76 -3.10 6.06
CA THR A 27 -11.04 -4.38 5.98
C THR A 27 -10.85 -4.96 7.38
N SER A 28 -11.16 -6.24 7.54
CA SER A 28 -10.97 -6.95 8.80
C SER A 28 -9.78 -7.89 8.72
N MET A 29 -9.29 -8.33 9.89
CA MET A 29 -8.26 -9.38 9.92
C MET A 29 -8.78 -10.67 9.31
N SER A 30 -10.08 -10.95 9.45
CA SER A 30 -10.71 -12.10 8.81
C SER A 30 -10.61 -12.06 7.29
N ASP A 31 -10.78 -10.88 6.70
CA ASP A 31 -10.62 -10.69 5.26
C ASP A 31 -9.22 -11.07 4.80
N ILE A 32 -8.22 -10.66 5.58
CA ILE A 32 -6.82 -10.95 5.27
C ILE A 32 -6.52 -12.44 5.46
N MET A 33 -7.05 -13.05 6.52
CA MET A 33 -6.89 -14.49 6.77
C MET A 33 -7.47 -15.31 5.61
N GLU A 34 -8.62 -14.90 5.10
CA GLU A 34 -9.24 -15.56 3.95
C GLU A 34 -8.36 -15.45 2.70
N ALA A 35 -7.81 -14.28 2.46
CA ALA A 35 -6.95 -14.03 1.30
C ALA A 35 -5.62 -14.79 1.38
N THR A 36 -5.07 -14.93 2.58
CA THR A 36 -3.77 -15.59 2.79
C THR A 36 -3.90 -17.08 3.04
N LYS A 37 -5.10 -17.56 3.39
CA LYS A 37 -5.37 -18.94 3.81
C LYS A 37 -4.60 -19.34 5.06
N LEU A 38 -4.23 -18.38 5.89
CA LEU A 38 -3.54 -18.61 7.16
C LEU A 38 -4.52 -18.68 8.32
N SER A 39 -4.14 -19.43 9.36
CA SER A 39 -4.92 -19.50 10.58
C SER A 39 -4.77 -18.21 11.39
N LYS A 40 -5.71 -18.00 12.31
CA LYS A 40 -5.66 -16.86 13.22
C LYS A 40 -4.35 -16.83 14.01
N GLY A 41 -3.92 -17.98 14.52
CA GLY A 41 -2.66 -18.08 15.27
C GLY A 41 -1.47 -17.66 14.45
N SER A 42 -1.39 -18.15 13.21
CA SER A 42 -0.30 -17.80 12.30
C SER A 42 -0.26 -16.31 11.99
N MET A 43 -1.44 -15.74 11.74
CA MET A 43 -1.56 -14.32 11.43
C MET A 43 -1.11 -13.44 12.60
N TYR A 44 -1.60 -13.73 13.81
CA TYR A 44 -1.33 -12.90 14.97
C TYR A 44 0.07 -13.06 15.55
N VAL A 45 0.81 -14.09 15.12
CA VAL A 45 2.25 -14.19 15.42
C VAL A 45 3.02 -13.05 14.74
N HIS A 46 2.60 -12.67 13.54
CA HIS A 46 3.30 -11.65 12.75
C HIS A 46 2.76 -10.24 12.93
N PHE A 47 1.47 -10.11 13.17
CA PHE A 47 0.82 -8.81 13.29
C PHE A 47 -0.14 -8.83 14.48
N GLU A 48 0.19 -8.05 15.49
CA GLU A 48 -0.56 -8.00 16.73
C GLU A 48 -2.03 -7.61 16.54
N ASN A 49 -2.26 -6.69 15.61
CA ASN A 49 -3.61 -6.21 15.31
C ASN A 49 -3.67 -5.66 13.87
N LYS A 50 -4.88 -5.25 13.47
CA LYS A 50 -5.10 -4.71 12.14
C LYS A 50 -4.28 -3.45 11.87
N ASP A 51 -4.12 -2.59 12.86
CA ASP A 51 -3.40 -1.33 12.67
C ASP A 51 -1.93 -1.57 12.34
N VAL A 52 -1.29 -2.53 13.00
CA VAL A 52 0.10 -2.90 12.72
C VAL A 52 0.23 -3.43 11.29
N LEU A 53 -0.69 -4.29 10.88
CA LEU A 53 -0.69 -4.81 9.51
C LEU A 53 -0.96 -3.70 8.50
N ALA A 54 -1.90 -2.81 8.81
CA ALA A 54 -2.22 -1.69 7.91
C ALA A 54 -1.02 -0.77 7.72
N CYS A 55 -0.27 -0.48 8.78
CA CYS A 55 0.96 0.32 8.67
C CYS A 55 1.96 -0.32 7.72
N ALA A 56 2.18 -1.63 7.87
CA ALA A 56 3.09 -2.36 7.00
C ALA A 56 2.61 -2.36 5.54
N ALA A 57 1.30 -2.49 5.34
CA ALA A 57 0.70 -2.49 4.01
C ALA A 57 0.80 -1.12 3.34
N VAL A 58 0.57 -0.05 4.09
CA VAL A 58 0.72 1.33 3.59
C VAL A 58 2.17 1.56 3.16
N ASP A 59 3.12 1.18 4.00
CA ASP A 59 4.54 1.32 3.70
C ASP A 59 4.91 0.56 2.41
N HIS A 60 4.41 -0.67 2.28
CA HIS A 60 4.63 -1.49 1.09
C HIS A 60 4.07 -0.81 -0.17
N ASN A 61 2.84 -0.33 -0.11
CA ASN A 61 2.21 0.35 -1.25
C ASN A 61 2.94 1.64 -1.63
N MET A 62 3.40 2.40 -0.64
CA MET A 62 4.12 3.64 -0.88
C MET A 62 5.48 3.37 -1.53
N LYS A 63 6.15 2.28 -1.15
CA LYS A 63 7.42 1.89 -1.78
C LYS A 63 7.23 1.49 -3.23
N ILE A 64 6.17 0.73 -3.53
CA ILE A 64 5.85 0.35 -4.91
C ILE A 64 5.58 1.59 -5.74
N LEU A 65 4.75 2.49 -5.22
CA LEU A 65 4.40 3.73 -5.91
C LEU A 65 5.63 4.58 -6.17
N SER A 66 6.48 4.75 -5.16
CA SER A 66 7.71 5.54 -5.27
C SER A 66 8.64 4.97 -6.32
N ASN A 67 8.83 3.65 -6.33
CA ASN A 67 9.70 2.98 -7.30
C ASN A 67 9.17 3.15 -8.72
N LYS A 68 7.86 2.99 -8.91
CA LYS A 68 7.24 3.16 -10.23
C LYS A 68 7.33 4.60 -10.71
N LEU A 69 7.10 5.55 -9.82
CA LEU A 69 7.18 6.97 -10.14
C LEU A 69 8.61 7.36 -10.52
N GLN A 70 9.60 6.89 -9.77
CA GLN A 70 11.00 7.17 -10.12
C GLN A 70 11.36 6.61 -11.48
N ALA A 71 10.90 5.40 -11.80
CA ALA A 71 11.16 4.80 -13.10
C ALA A 71 10.57 5.64 -14.23
N GLU A 72 9.36 6.16 -14.04
CA GLU A 72 8.72 7.02 -15.04
C GLU A 72 9.43 8.36 -15.18
N LEU A 73 9.78 8.98 -14.06
CA LEU A 73 10.43 10.30 -14.09
C LEU A 73 11.84 10.23 -14.66
N SER A 74 12.55 9.13 -14.45
CA SER A 74 13.92 8.98 -14.95
C SER A 74 13.99 8.83 -16.49
N GLN A 75 12.86 8.54 -17.12
CA GLN A 75 12.79 8.46 -18.58
C GLN A 75 12.61 9.83 -19.23
N GLY A 76 12.16 10.81 -18.48
CA GLY A 76 11.99 12.16 -18.96
C GLY A 76 13.31 12.90 -19.01
N LYS A 77 13.57 13.62 -20.10
CA LYS A 77 14.85 14.31 -20.34
C LYS A 77 14.79 15.79 -20.00
N SER A 78 13.61 16.36 -19.95
CA SER A 78 13.40 17.77 -19.62
C SER A 78 12.38 17.88 -18.52
N ALA A 79 12.28 19.07 -17.90
CA ALA A 79 11.30 19.33 -16.87
C ALA A 79 9.87 19.12 -17.39
N ALA A 80 9.61 19.55 -18.63
CA ALA A 80 8.30 19.38 -19.25
C ALA A 80 7.97 17.91 -19.47
N GLU A 81 8.93 17.13 -19.96
CA GLU A 81 8.74 15.68 -20.16
C GLU A 81 8.48 14.96 -18.84
N GLN A 82 9.21 15.33 -17.79
CA GLN A 82 9.02 14.75 -16.45
C GLN A 82 7.62 15.08 -15.92
N LEU A 83 7.15 16.30 -16.14
CA LEU A 83 5.81 16.70 -15.72
C LEU A 83 4.74 15.90 -16.46
N PHE A 84 4.88 15.74 -17.77
CA PHE A 84 3.95 14.93 -18.55
C PHE A 84 3.96 13.47 -18.13
N ALA A 85 5.14 12.92 -17.84
CA ALA A 85 5.26 11.55 -17.37
C ALA A 85 4.54 11.36 -16.02
N TYR A 86 4.68 12.34 -15.14
CA TYR A 86 4.01 12.33 -13.84
C TYR A 86 2.48 12.35 -14.00
N ILE A 87 1.98 13.25 -14.83
CA ILE A 87 0.53 13.37 -15.08
C ILE A 87 0.00 12.10 -15.70
N ASP A 88 0.70 11.53 -16.68
CA ASP A 88 0.30 10.30 -17.35
C ASP A 88 0.27 9.12 -16.36
N PHE A 89 1.27 9.04 -15.50
CA PHE A 89 1.37 7.98 -14.49
C PHE A 89 0.14 7.94 -13.58
N PHE A 90 -0.30 9.10 -13.10
CA PHE A 90 -1.43 9.18 -12.19
C PHE A 90 -2.80 9.21 -12.88
N SER A 91 -2.83 9.51 -14.17
CA SER A 91 -4.09 9.65 -14.92
C SER A 91 -4.46 8.41 -15.72
N ASN A 92 -3.62 7.40 -15.76
CA ASN A 92 -3.84 6.25 -16.63
C ASN A 92 -4.95 5.34 -16.06
N PRO A 93 -6.16 5.34 -16.67
CA PRO A 93 -7.26 4.53 -16.18
C PRO A 93 -7.16 3.06 -16.56
N ILE A 94 -6.35 2.74 -17.57
CA ILE A 94 -6.25 1.38 -18.11
C ILE A 94 -5.24 0.56 -17.32
N ASN A 95 -4.17 1.20 -16.88
CA ASN A 95 -3.07 0.54 -16.16
C ASN A 95 -2.66 1.37 -14.95
N PRO A 96 -3.50 1.40 -13.90
CA PRO A 96 -3.18 2.18 -12.71
C PRO A 96 -1.91 1.66 -12.05
N PRO A 97 -1.14 2.53 -11.36
CA PRO A 97 0.11 2.13 -10.74
C PRO A 97 -0.05 1.06 -9.66
N LEU A 98 -1.20 1.02 -9.00
CA LEU A 98 -1.51 0.03 -7.97
C LEU A 98 -2.96 -0.42 -8.08
N ILE A 99 -3.22 -1.66 -7.66
CA ILE A 99 -4.58 -2.17 -7.54
C ILE A 99 -5.32 -1.35 -6.48
N GLY A 100 -6.48 -0.80 -6.85
CA GLY A 100 -7.27 0.03 -5.96
C GLY A 100 -7.01 1.52 -6.09
N GLY A 101 -6.06 1.93 -6.94
CA GLY A 101 -5.78 3.34 -7.23
C GLY A 101 -4.62 3.91 -6.43
N CYS A 102 -4.60 5.21 -6.27
CA CYS A 102 -3.49 5.90 -5.62
C CYS A 102 -3.58 5.78 -4.09
N PRO A 103 -2.57 5.17 -3.45
CA PRO A 103 -2.59 5.01 -1.99
C PRO A 103 -2.53 6.34 -1.23
N LEU A 104 -1.96 7.38 -1.83
CA LEU A 104 -1.95 8.71 -1.20
C LEU A 104 -3.36 9.23 -1.00
N LEU A 105 -4.23 9.06 -2.00
CA LEU A 105 -5.63 9.48 -1.87
C LEU A 105 -6.41 8.55 -0.95
N ASN A 106 -6.20 7.24 -1.09
CA ASN A 106 -6.96 6.25 -0.33
C ASN A 106 -6.65 6.30 1.17
N PHE A 107 -5.37 6.29 1.53
CA PHE A 107 -4.96 6.27 2.93
C PHE A 107 -4.89 7.66 3.54
N GLY A 108 -4.61 8.68 2.74
CA GLY A 108 -4.57 10.05 3.22
C GLY A 108 -5.90 10.51 3.79
N THR A 109 -6.99 10.08 3.20
CA THR A 109 -8.33 10.42 3.67
C THR A 109 -8.64 9.74 5.00
N GLU A 110 -8.27 8.47 5.16
CA GLU A 110 -8.50 7.74 6.40
C GLU A 110 -7.55 8.16 7.52
N ALA A 111 -6.33 8.51 7.18
CA ALA A 111 -5.28 8.82 8.16
C ALA A 111 -5.57 10.08 8.97
N ASP A 112 -6.36 10.99 8.43
CA ASP A 112 -6.71 12.23 9.13
C ASP A 112 -7.42 11.95 10.46
N ASP A 113 -8.16 10.88 10.54
CA ASP A 113 -9.04 10.63 11.69
C ASP A 113 -8.59 9.50 12.62
N THR A 114 -7.96 8.47 12.10
CA THR A 114 -7.85 7.21 12.87
C THR A 114 -6.52 6.51 12.82
N ASN A 115 -5.59 6.91 11.96
CA ASN A 115 -4.39 6.09 11.74
C ASN A 115 -3.11 6.85 12.00
N SER A 116 -2.39 6.43 13.05
CA SER A 116 -1.14 7.07 13.48
C SER A 116 0.10 6.60 12.72
N CYS A 117 0.00 5.59 11.87
CA CYS A 117 1.16 5.07 11.15
C CYS A 117 1.51 5.88 9.91
N VAL A 118 0.58 6.69 9.43
CA VAL A 118 0.86 7.61 8.34
C VAL A 118 1.37 8.91 8.96
N PRO A 119 2.56 9.40 8.54
CA PRO A 119 3.10 10.62 9.14
C PRO A 119 2.15 11.79 8.96
N PRO A 120 2.12 12.73 9.91
CA PRO A 120 1.28 13.91 9.78
C PRO A 120 1.66 14.66 8.51
N ARG A 121 0.65 15.22 7.86
CA ARG A 121 0.87 15.97 6.64
C ARG A 121 1.76 17.17 6.93
N SER A 122 2.81 17.30 6.16
CA SER A 122 3.60 18.53 6.19
C SER A 122 2.73 19.63 5.61
N VAL A 123 2.64 20.68 6.36
CA VAL A 123 1.87 21.83 5.91
C VAL A 123 2.65 22.60 4.86
#